data_d31f666f37d406fa12f736527f5a7fd3
#
_entry.id   d31f666f37d406fa12f736527f5a7fd3
#
_cell.length_a   1.000
_cell.length_b   1.000
_cell.length_c   1.000
_cell.angle_alpha   90.00
_cell.angle_beta   90.00
_cell.angle_gamma   90.00
#
_symmetry.space_group_name_H-M   'P 1'
#
loop_
_entity.id
_entity.type
_entity.pdbx_description
1 polymer ?
#
loop_
_entity_poly.entity_id
_entity_poly.type
_entity_poly.pdbx_seq_one_letter_code
_entity_poly.pdbx_strand_id
1 'polypeptide(L)'
;MASTNQSPQYKKAEVQFFLAKTNEEKLKCLEEMIKECPKHKSSEKMLANLKTRHIKLKEKIESTRKTSKGAKKPGIKKEEMQAVIVGFANTGKSTLLANLTNTKPEIAHYGFTTKQPIQGIMHYAGTNIQIMENPAVGSEYYDKGLVNSADTLLFLITELSQIPEIEKQTERAYGKRIILFNKIDSLSANEIRKISSTLQSKKYDFV
;
A
#
# COMPACT_ATOMS: atom_id res chain seq x y z
N MET A 1 38.01 43.44 2.36
CA MET A 1 37.05 42.43 2.84
C MET A 1 37.67 41.77 4.08
N ALA A 2 37.03 41.88 5.24
CA ALA A 2 37.55 41.28 6.46
C ALA A 2 37.43 39.73 6.32
N SER A 3 38.60 39.09 6.39
CA SER A 3 38.69 37.62 6.37
C SER A 3 38.01 37.08 7.62
N THR A 4 36.89 36.41 7.46
CA THR A 4 36.27 35.66 8.57
C THR A 4 37.21 34.49 8.89
N ASN A 5 37.83 34.53 10.03
CA ASN A 5 38.74 33.48 10.52
C ASN A 5 37.88 32.23 10.83
N GLN A 6 37.71 31.37 9.82
CA GLN A 6 36.92 30.14 9.93
C GLN A 6 37.79 29.06 10.61
N SER A 7 37.22 28.37 11.59
CA SER A 7 37.90 27.26 12.24
C SER A 7 38.19 26.12 11.26
N PRO A 8 39.25 25.34 11.45
CA PRO A 8 39.53 24.15 10.63
C PRO A 8 38.35 23.17 10.66
N GLN A 9 37.63 23.08 11.74
CA GLN A 9 36.43 22.23 11.92
C GLN A 9 35.27 22.73 11.07
N TYR A 10 35.04 24.05 10.97
CA TYR A 10 34.04 24.63 10.07
C TYR A 10 34.33 24.26 8.60
N LYS A 11 35.56 24.43 8.16
CA LYS A 11 35.97 24.08 6.78
C LYS A 11 35.76 22.61 6.49
N LYS A 12 36.06 21.73 7.45
CA LYS A 12 35.81 20.28 7.32
C LYS A 12 34.32 19.97 7.17
N ALA A 13 33.46 20.58 7.97
CA ALA A 13 31.99 20.42 7.88
C ALA A 13 31.45 20.98 6.57
N GLU A 14 32.01 22.09 6.05
CA GLU A 14 31.65 22.66 4.77
C GLU A 14 31.96 21.71 3.59
N VAL A 15 33.15 21.12 3.58
CA VAL A 15 33.53 20.10 2.58
C VAL A 15 32.60 18.91 2.66
N GLN A 16 32.28 18.41 3.84
CA GLN A 16 31.35 17.31 4.03
C GLN A 16 29.94 17.67 3.54
N PHE A 17 29.48 18.90 3.74
CA PHE A 17 28.21 19.38 3.22
C PHE A 17 28.14 19.31 1.70
N PHE A 18 29.21 19.65 0.99
CA PHE A 18 29.26 19.54 -0.48
C PHE A 18 29.33 18.09 -0.99
N LEU A 19 29.95 17.20 -0.23
CA LEU A 19 30.06 15.78 -0.57
C LEU A 19 28.80 14.99 -0.20
N ALA A 20 27.98 15.49 0.70
CA ALA A 20 26.77 14.82 1.17
C ALA A 20 25.74 14.60 0.04
N LYS A 21 25.32 13.38 -0.15
CA LYS A 21 24.35 12.97 -1.18
C LYS A 21 22.90 13.07 -0.69
N THR A 22 22.66 12.87 0.60
CA THR A 22 21.32 12.88 1.19
C THR A 22 20.99 14.19 1.90
N ASN A 23 19.72 14.57 1.93
CA ASN A 23 19.26 15.77 2.65
C ASN A 23 19.48 15.65 4.18
N GLU A 24 19.45 14.43 4.71
CA GLU A 24 19.69 14.18 6.15
C GLU A 24 21.16 14.37 6.52
N GLU A 25 22.09 13.93 5.68
CA GLU A 25 23.53 14.19 5.83
C GLU A 25 23.81 15.69 5.74
N LYS A 26 23.23 16.38 4.74
CA LYS A 26 23.36 17.84 4.61
C LYS A 26 22.86 18.60 5.83
N LEU A 27 21.76 18.12 6.47
CA LEU A 27 21.23 18.73 7.67
C LEU A 27 22.22 18.61 8.83
N LYS A 28 22.81 17.45 9.05
CA LYS A 28 23.85 17.22 10.07
C LYS A 28 25.08 18.11 9.86
N CYS A 29 25.56 18.19 8.63
CA CYS A 29 26.70 19.04 8.29
C CYS A 29 26.39 20.53 8.54
N LEU A 30 25.16 20.99 8.25
CA LEU A 30 24.72 22.36 8.56
C LEU A 30 24.68 22.64 10.08
N GLU A 31 24.25 21.66 10.89
CA GLU A 31 24.27 21.77 12.34
C GLU A 31 25.68 21.91 12.87
N GLU A 32 26.63 21.13 12.35
CA GLU A 32 28.06 21.26 12.68
C GLU A 32 28.63 22.62 12.25
N MET A 33 28.30 23.07 11.03
CA MET A 33 28.73 24.40 10.55
C MET A 33 28.18 25.54 11.43
N ILE A 34 26.93 25.44 11.90
CA ILE A 34 26.32 26.41 12.80
C ILE A 34 27.02 26.39 14.16
N LYS A 35 27.37 25.22 14.69
CA LYS A 35 28.08 25.06 15.96
C LYS A 35 29.48 25.67 15.93
N GLU A 36 30.21 25.41 14.85
CA GLU A 36 31.60 25.81 14.67
C GLU A 36 31.76 27.21 14.02
N CYS A 37 30.64 27.87 13.72
CA CYS A 37 30.63 29.22 13.16
C CYS A 37 31.18 30.22 14.20
N PRO A 38 32.14 31.11 13.82
CA PRO A 38 32.65 32.13 14.71
C PRO A 38 31.52 33.06 15.23
N LYS A 39 31.53 33.34 16.53
CA LYS A 39 30.45 34.15 17.21
C LYS A 39 30.87 35.61 17.38
N HIS A 40 31.32 36.26 16.31
CA HIS A 40 31.67 37.68 16.35
C HIS A 40 30.82 38.47 15.34
N LYS A 41 30.75 39.80 15.53
CA LYS A 41 29.84 40.67 14.78
C LYS A 41 29.96 40.56 13.24
N SER A 42 31.13 40.28 12.69
CA SER A 42 31.35 40.14 11.24
C SER A 42 30.80 38.80 10.69
N SER A 43 30.57 37.81 11.54
CA SER A 43 30.02 36.50 11.14
C SER A 43 28.52 36.34 11.38
N GLU A 44 27.85 37.32 11.95
CA GLU A 44 26.40 37.25 12.21
C GLU A 44 25.57 37.01 10.97
N LYS A 45 25.89 37.68 9.86
CA LYS A 45 25.20 37.43 8.56
C LYS A 45 25.42 36.02 8.06
N MET A 46 26.60 35.46 8.24
CA MET A 46 26.92 34.10 7.86
C MET A 46 26.12 33.09 8.70
N LEU A 47 26.09 33.29 10.01
CA LEU A 47 25.34 32.48 10.95
C LEU A 47 23.82 32.53 10.66
N ALA A 48 23.27 33.71 10.35
CA ALA A 48 21.89 33.89 9.96
C ALA A 48 21.56 33.11 8.68
N ASN A 49 22.42 33.18 7.67
CA ASN A 49 22.27 32.41 6.44
C ASN A 49 22.29 30.88 6.66
N LEU A 50 23.20 30.40 7.50
CA LEU A 50 23.27 28.97 7.83
C LEU A 50 22.01 28.52 8.56
N LYS A 51 21.50 29.27 9.52
CA LYS A 51 20.26 29.01 10.23
C LYS A 51 19.06 28.97 9.27
N THR A 52 18.97 29.94 8.35
CA THR A 52 17.91 29.97 7.34
C THR A 52 17.96 28.74 6.41
N ARG A 53 19.17 28.36 5.98
CA ARG A 53 19.35 27.13 5.17
C ARG A 53 18.97 25.88 5.95
N HIS A 54 19.32 25.79 7.21
CA HIS A 54 18.97 24.68 8.10
C HIS A 54 17.43 24.54 8.22
N ILE A 55 16.72 25.64 8.50
CA ILE A 55 15.25 25.65 8.62
C ILE A 55 14.62 25.19 7.30
N LYS A 56 15.01 25.78 6.15
CA LYS A 56 14.48 25.41 4.84
C LYS A 56 14.73 23.94 4.49
N LEU A 57 15.90 23.40 4.84
CA LEU A 57 16.22 22.02 4.57
C LEU A 57 15.42 21.07 5.49
N LYS A 58 15.22 21.44 6.74
CA LYS A 58 14.39 20.71 7.69
C LYS A 58 12.93 20.67 7.25
N GLU A 59 12.35 21.80 6.84
CA GLU A 59 11.00 21.89 6.28
C GLU A 59 10.87 21.04 5.01
N LYS A 60 11.88 21.05 4.14
CA LYS A 60 11.90 20.22 2.94
C LYS A 60 11.91 18.72 3.27
N ILE A 61 12.68 18.29 4.27
CA ILE A 61 12.70 16.90 4.73
C ILE A 61 11.33 16.52 5.32
N GLU A 62 10.75 17.39 6.16
CA GLU A 62 9.44 17.14 6.75
C GLU A 62 8.32 17.12 5.71
N SER A 63 8.33 18.01 4.72
CA SER A 63 7.36 17.99 3.62
C SER A 63 7.51 16.73 2.77
N THR A 64 8.74 16.32 2.47
CA THR A 64 8.99 15.06 1.74
C THR A 64 8.53 13.85 2.55
N ARG A 65 8.73 13.84 3.87
CA ARG A 65 8.21 12.78 4.77
C ARG A 65 6.67 12.77 4.84
N LYS A 66 6.04 13.96 4.85
CA LYS A 66 4.56 14.08 4.81
C LYS A 66 4.01 13.64 3.46
N THR A 67 4.64 14.02 2.36
CA THR A 67 4.25 13.56 1.01
C THR A 67 4.54 12.08 0.80
N SER A 68 5.60 11.51 1.35
CA SER A 68 5.87 10.08 1.27
C SER A 68 4.91 9.25 2.14
N LYS A 69 4.44 9.79 3.28
CA LYS A 69 3.35 9.17 4.07
C LYS A 69 1.98 9.33 3.41
N GLY A 70 1.79 10.34 2.58
CA GLY A 70 0.59 10.59 1.78
C GLY A 70 0.74 10.24 0.29
N ALA A 71 1.89 9.77 -0.15
CA ALA A 71 2.05 9.21 -1.49
C ALA A 71 1.13 7.99 -1.56
N LYS A 72 -0.07 8.19 -2.10
CA LYS A 72 -0.90 7.10 -2.60
C LYS A 72 0.06 6.25 -3.44
N LYS A 73 0.28 4.99 -3.05
CA LYS A 73 0.87 3.99 -3.95
C LYS A 73 0.24 4.25 -5.30
N PRO A 74 0.98 4.29 -6.42
CA PRO A 74 0.37 4.52 -7.71
C PRO A 74 -0.78 3.53 -7.82
N GLY A 75 -2.01 4.04 -7.72
CA GLY A 75 -3.20 3.20 -7.68
C GLY A 75 -3.23 2.45 -8.99
N ILE A 76 -3.52 1.17 -8.95
CA ILE A 76 -3.72 0.38 -10.15
C ILE A 76 -4.82 1.08 -10.93
N LYS A 77 -4.50 1.49 -12.17
CA LYS A 77 -5.45 2.19 -13.03
C LYS A 77 -6.65 1.27 -13.24
N LYS A 78 -7.84 1.73 -12.87
CA LYS A 78 -9.07 1.00 -13.09
C LYS A 78 -9.38 1.01 -14.59
N GLU A 79 -9.66 -0.16 -15.14
CA GLU A 79 -10.18 -0.35 -16.49
C GLU A 79 -11.72 -0.26 -16.49
N GLU A 80 -12.35 -0.56 -17.63
CA GLU A 80 -13.80 -0.41 -17.81
C GLU A 80 -14.63 -1.20 -16.80
N MET A 81 -14.20 -2.42 -16.45
CA MET A 81 -14.85 -3.27 -15.46
C MET A 81 -13.82 -3.90 -14.52
N GLN A 82 -13.96 -3.69 -13.23
CA GLN A 82 -13.04 -4.20 -12.22
C GLN A 82 -13.75 -5.09 -11.21
N ALA A 83 -13.31 -6.34 -11.08
CA ALA A 83 -13.72 -7.26 -10.03
C ALA A 83 -12.57 -7.47 -9.03
N VAL A 84 -12.88 -7.44 -7.74
CA VAL A 84 -11.89 -7.63 -6.67
C VAL A 84 -12.22 -8.88 -5.86
N ILE A 85 -11.25 -9.80 -5.77
CA ILE A 85 -11.35 -11.02 -4.96
C ILE A 85 -10.98 -10.66 -3.52
N VAL A 86 -11.92 -10.88 -2.61
CA VAL A 86 -11.78 -10.64 -1.18
C VAL A 86 -12.00 -11.95 -0.42
N GLY A 87 -11.14 -12.25 0.54
CA GLY A 87 -11.25 -13.46 1.36
C GLY A 87 -10.10 -13.61 2.33
N PHE A 88 -10.20 -14.56 3.23
CA PHE A 88 -9.18 -14.87 4.23
C PHE A 88 -7.93 -15.53 3.62
N ALA A 89 -6.91 -15.72 4.44
CA ALA A 89 -5.75 -16.50 4.03
C ALA A 89 -6.17 -17.93 3.67
N ASN A 90 -5.50 -18.53 2.69
CA ASN A 90 -5.72 -19.91 2.23
C ASN A 90 -7.14 -20.25 1.71
N THR A 91 -7.96 -19.26 1.39
CA THR A 91 -9.27 -19.52 0.74
C THR A 91 -9.15 -19.87 -0.75
N GLY A 92 -7.98 -19.74 -1.35
CA GLY A 92 -7.73 -20.05 -2.77
C GLY A 92 -7.81 -18.87 -3.72
N LYS A 93 -7.66 -17.63 -3.25
CA LYS A 93 -7.73 -16.40 -4.08
C LYS A 93 -6.76 -16.41 -5.25
N SER A 94 -5.48 -16.70 -4.98
CA SER A 94 -4.44 -16.72 -6.02
C SER A 94 -4.67 -17.85 -7.04
N THR A 95 -5.21 -18.99 -6.60
CA THR A 95 -5.59 -20.10 -7.50
C THR A 95 -6.75 -19.68 -8.39
N LEU A 96 -7.77 -19.02 -7.82
CA LEU A 96 -8.90 -18.52 -8.60
C LEU A 96 -8.44 -17.48 -9.64
N LEU A 97 -7.59 -16.53 -9.24
CA LEU A 97 -7.04 -15.55 -10.17
C LEU A 97 -6.26 -16.22 -11.30
N ALA A 98 -5.40 -17.20 -10.99
CA ALA A 98 -4.64 -17.94 -12.00
C ALA A 98 -5.52 -18.67 -12.99
N ASN A 99 -6.64 -19.26 -12.54
CA ASN A 99 -7.56 -20.02 -13.38
C ASN A 99 -8.45 -19.12 -14.26
N LEU A 100 -8.82 -17.94 -13.76
CA LEU A 100 -9.65 -16.99 -14.51
C LEU A 100 -8.85 -16.12 -15.48
N THR A 101 -7.55 -16.00 -15.25
CA THR A 101 -6.68 -15.12 -16.03
C THR A 101 -5.40 -15.86 -16.43
N ASN A 102 -4.61 -15.28 -17.34
CA ASN A 102 -3.30 -15.83 -17.70
C ASN A 102 -2.18 -15.43 -16.70
N THR A 103 -2.53 -14.88 -15.57
CA THR A 103 -1.58 -14.44 -14.53
C THR A 103 -1.04 -15.66 -13.78
N LYS A 104 0.25 -15.65 -13.47
CA LYS A 104 0.91 -16.68 -12.64
C LYS A 104 1.27 -16.10 -11.27
N PRO A 105 0.33 -16.00 -10.32
CA PRO A 105 0.65 -15.55 -8.98
C PRO A 105 1.50 -16.60 -8.23
N GLU A 106 2.31 -16.15 -7.28
CA GLU A 106 3.00 -17.07 -6.37
C GLU A 106 1.98 -17.74 -5.46
N ILE A 107 1.70 -19.02 -5.72
CA ILE A 107 0.82 -19.84 -4.90
C ILE A 107 1.68 -20.59 -3.89
N ALA A 108 1.52 -20.28 -2.61
CA ALA A 108 2.18 -21.01 -1.52
C ALA A 108 1.17 -21.48 -0.49
N HIS A 109 1.48 -22.60 0.15
CA HIS A 109 0.64 -23.17 1.21
C HIS A 109 0.67 -22.39 2.54
N TYR A 110 1.55 -21.38 2.64
CA TYR A 110 1.66 -20.54 3.82
C TYR A 110 0.71 -19.33 3.71
N GLY A 111 0.09 -18.96 4.83
CA GLY A 111 -0.77 -17.78 4.89
C GLY A 111 0.00 -16.47 4.62
N PHE A 112 -0.69 -15.46 4.07
CA PHE A 112 -0.16 -14.11 3.83
C PHE A 112 0.98 -14.00 2.80
N THR A 113 0.99 -14.84 1.77
CA THR A 113 1.96 -14.74 0.67
C THR A 113 1.80 -13.46 -0.16
N THR A 114 0.56 -13.00 -0.34
CA THR A 114 0.25 -11.81 -1.14
C THR A 114 0.41 -10.54 -0.29
N LYS A 115 1.48 -9.79 -0.51
CA LYS A 115 1.77 -8.51 0.16
C LYS A 115 1.27 -7.28 -0.63
N GLN A 116 0.98 -7.45 -1.90
CA GLN A 116 0.47 -6.39 -2.79
C GLN A 116 -0.68 -6.96 -3.62
N PRO A 117 -1.67 -6.12 -4.02
CA PRO A 117 -2.70 -6.56 -4.95
C PRO A 117 -2.10 -7.09 -6.25
N ILE A 118 -2.60 -8.21 -6.73
CA ILE A 118 -2.19 -8.84 -7.98
C ILE A 118 -3.29 -8.63 -9.01
N GLN A 119 -2.91 -8.21 -10.22
CA GLN A 119 -3.84 -7.96 -11.32
C GLN A 119 -3.79 -9.09 -12.34
N GLY A 120 -4.96 -9.50 -12.82
CA GLY A 120 -5.13 -10.33 -14.01
C GLY A 120 -6.21 -9.76 -14.90
N ILE A 121 -6.20 -10.11 -16.17
CA ILE A 121 -7.22 -9.72 -17.13
C ILE A 121 -7.91 -10.99 -17.64
N MET A 122 -9.23 -11.02 -17.53
CA MET A 122 -10.09 -12.03 -18.08
C MET A 122 -10.78 -11.48 -19.32
N HIS A 123 -10.67 -12.21 -20.43
CA HIS A 123 -11.37 -11.86 -21.66
C HIS A 123 -12.70 -12.62 -21.73
N TYR A 124 -13.81 -11.91 -21.75
CA TYR A 124 -15.14 -12.52 -21.83
C TYR A 124 -16.05 -11.73 -22.77
N ALA A 125 -16.66 -12.40 -23.72
CA ALA A 125 -17.61 -11.82 -24.67
C ALA A 125 -17.12 -10.52 -25.36
N GLY A 126 -15.81 -10.45 -25.69
CA GLY A 126 -15.22 -9.29 -26.35
C GLY A 126 -14.87 -8.13 -25.42
N THR A 127 -15.08 -8.30 -24.12
CA THR A 127 -14.75 -7.29 -23.09
C THR A 127 -13.62 -7.76 -22.19
N ASN A 128 -12.79 -6.82 -21.75
CA ASN A 128 -11.72 -7.08 -20.79
C ASN A 128 -12.23 -6.80 -19.38
N ILE A 129 -12.18 -7.81 -18.53
CA ILE A 129 -12.53 -7.68 -17.10
C ILE A 129 -11.23 -7.72 -16.31
N GLN A 130 -10.92 -6.63 -15.60
CA GLN A 130 -9.80 -6.56 -14.70
C GLN A 130 -10.15 -7.28 -13.40
N ILE A 131 -9.45 -8.39 -13.11
CA ILE A 131 -9.62 -9.12 -11.86
C ILE A 131 -8.43 -8.84 -10.96
N MET A 132 -8.72 -8.40 -9.74
CA MET A 132 -7.71 -8.04 -8.75
C MET A 132 -7.79 -8.99 -7.56
N GLU A 133 -6.67 -9.57 -7.17
CA GLU A 133 -6.54 -10.25 -5.89
C GLU A 133 -6.14 -9.23 -4.82
N ASN A 134 -6.97 -9.05 -3.80
CA ASN A 134 -6.61 -8.27 -2.62
C ASN A 134 -5.90 -9.17 -1.60
N PRO A 135 -4.87 -8.68 -0.89
CA PRO A 135 -4.30 -9.38 0.26
C PRO A 135 -5.38 -9.84 1.25
N ALA A 136 -5.08 -10.88 2.00
CA ALA A 136 -6.06 -11.51 2.90
C ALA A 136 -6.70 -10.53 3.87
N VAL A 137 -7.99 -10.71 4.12
CA VAL A 137 -8.73 -9.99 5.17
C VAL A 137 -8.02 -10.23 6.51
N GLY A 138 -7.82 -9.15 7.28
CA GLY A 138 -7.09 -9.18 8.54
C GLY A 138 -5.57 -9.02 8.41
N SER A 139 -5.00 -8.98 7.19
CA SER A 139 -3.58 -8.68 7.01
C SER A 139 -3.33 -7.17 7.03
N GLU A 140 -2.12 -6.77 7.43
CA GLU A 140 -1.66 -5.37 7.38
C GLU A 140 -1.58 -4.79 5.95
N TYR A 141 -1.55 -5.69 4.93
CA TYR A 141 -1.47 -5.35 3.52
C TYR A 141 -2.83 -5.21 2.83
N TYR A 142 -3.93 -5.45 3.56
CA TYR A 142 -5.28 -5.36 3.01
C TYR A 142 -5.58 -3.95 2.49
N ASP A 143 -5.91 -3.84 1.21
CA ASP A 143 -6.17 -2.56 0.56
C ASP A 143 -7.68 -2.26 0.52
N LYS A 144 -8.13 -1.42 1.46
CA LYS A 144 -9.53 -0.95 1.52
C LYS A 144 -9.89 -0.02 0.36
N GLY A 145 -8.90 0.72 -0.17
CA GLY A 145 -9.13 1.63 -1.28
C GLY A 145 -9.51 0.88 -2.56
N LEU A 146 -8.78 -0.20 -2.85
CA LEU A 146 -9.07 -1.09 -3.97
C LEU A 146 -10.47 -1.69 -3.87
N VAL A 147 -10.83 -2.21 -2.69
CA VAL A 147 -12.15 -2.81 -2.45
C VAL A 147 -13.29 -1.80 -2.62
N ASN A 148 -13.11 -0.58 -2.11
CA ASN A 148 -14.14 0.46 -2.20
C ASN A 148 -14.33 1.00 -3.63
N SER A 149 -13.34 0.87 -4.51
CA SER A 149 -13.39 1.32 -5.91
C SER A 149 -13.88 0.25 -6.90
N ALA A 150 -14.05 -1.00 -6.45
CA ALA A 150 -14.43 -2.12 -7.27
C ALA A 150 -15.91 -2.03 -7.77
N ASP A 151 -16.14 -2.47 -9.01
CA ASP A 151 -17.51 -2.59 -9.54
C ASP A 151 -18.18 -3.88 -9.05
N THR A 152 -17.37 -4.93 -8.84
CA THR A 152 -17.83 -6.22 -8.33
C THR A 152 -16.86 -6.73 -7.27
N LEU A 153 -17.40 -7.26 -6.18
CA LEU A 153 -16.66 -7.91 -5.11
C LEU A 153 -16.93 -9.42 -5.15
N LEU A 154 -15.89 -10.19 -5.30
CA LEU A 154 -15.93 -11.66 -5.27
C LEU A 154 -15.51 -12.11 -3.87
N PHE A 155 -16.47 -12.45 -3.01
CA PHE A 155 -16.20 -12.96 -1.67
C PHE A 155 -15.84 -14.43 -1.73
N LEU A 156 -14.56 -14.76 -1.71
CA LEU A 156 -14.09 -16.13 -1.73
C LEU A 156 -14.00 -16.68 -0.31
N ILE A 157 -14.90 -17.60 0.01
CA ILE A 157 -15.07 -18.17 1.34
C ILE A 157 -14.95 -19.70 1.31
N THR A 158 -14.62 -20.27 2.45
CA THR A 158 -14.62 -21.73 2.72
C THR A 158 -15.60 -22.11 3.82
N GLU A 159 -16.11 -21.10 4.55
CA GLU A 159 -17.06 -21.26 5.64
C GLU A 159 -18.04 -20.09 5.66
N LEU A 160 -19.31 -20.36 6.00
CA LEU A 160 -20.34 -19.32 6.09
C LEU A 160 -20.07 -18.28 7.18
N SER A 161 -19.31 -18.65 8.22
CA SER A 161 -18.90 -17.79 9.33
C SER A 161 -18.03 -16.60 8.87
N GLN A 162 -17.38 -16.71 7.72
CA GLN A 162 -16.50 -15.67 7.16
C GLN A 162 -17.26 -14.48 6.56
N ILE A 163 -18.52 -14.68 6.15
CA ILE A 163 -19.31 -13.65 5.46
C ILE A 163 -19.45 -12.37 6.28
N PRO A 164 -19.91 -12.40 7.54
CA PRO A 164 -20.12 -11.18 8.32
C PRO A 164 -18.85 -10.35 8.52
N GLU A 165 -17.71 -11.02 8.64
CA GLU A 165 -16.43 -10.34 8.82
C GLU A 165 -15.95 -9.67 7.53
N ILE A 166 -16.12 -10.33 6.38
CA ILE A 166 -15.83 -9.74 5.07
C ILE A 166 -16.78 -8.56 4.81
N GLU A 167 -18.07 -8.68 5.11
CA GLU A 167 -19.04 -7.60 4.97
C GLU A 167 -18.67 -6.38 5.81
N LYS A 168 -18.23 -6.57 7.04
CA LYS A 168 -17.74 -5.49 7.91
C LYS A 168 -16.53 -4.75 7.31
N GLN A 169 -15.62 -5.48 6.67
CA GLN A 169 -14.45 -4.86 6.01
C GLN A 169 -14.80 -4.17 4.70
N THR A 170 -15.92 -4.55 4.07
CA THR A 170 -16.38 -4.03 2.77
C THR A 170 -17.63 -3.14 2.88
N GLU A 171 -17.95 -2.67 4.08
CA GLU A 171 -19.18 -1.89 4.37
C GLU A 171 -19.32 -0.65 3.47
N ARG A 172 -18.20 0.01 3.15
CA ARG A 172 -18.16 1.23 2.32
C ARG A 172 -18.09 0.97 0.82
N ALA A 173 -18.05 -0.29 0.41
CA ALA A 173 -17.96 -0.64 -0.99
C ALA A 173 -19.35 -0.69 -1.63
N TYR A 174 -19.49 -0.04 -2.79
CA TYR A 174 -20.76 0.03 -3.54
C TYR A 174 -20.88 -1.05 -4.62
N GLY A 175 -19.80 -1.81 -4.89
CA GLY A 175 -19.78 -2.84 -5.91
C GLY A 175 -20.77 -3.98 -5.63
N LYS A 176 -21.21 -4.64 -6.72
CA LYS A 176 -22.03 -5.86 -6.63
C LYS A 176 -21.27 -6.94 -5.86
N ARG A 177 -21.93 -7.65 -4.95
CA ARG A 177 -21.30 -8.71 -4.14
C ARG A 177 -21.74 -10.07 -4.65
N ILE A 178 -20.77 -10.94 -4.94
CA ILE A 178 -20.99 -12.33 -5.36
C ILE A 178 -20.21 -13.23 -4.42
N ILE A 179 -20.86 -14.20 -3.81
CA ILE A 179 -20.23 -15.17 -2.92
C ILE A 179 -19.76 -16.36 -3.74
N LEU A 180 -18.48 -16.69 -3.62
CA LEU A 180 -17.86 -17.88 -4.20
C LEU A 180 -17.48 -18.82 -3.07
N PHE A 181 -18.22 -19.95 -2.94
CA PHE A 181 -17.90 -20.94 -1.94
C PHE A 181 -16.87 -21.93 -2.49
N ASN A 182 -15.66 -21.92 -1.98
CA ASN A 182 -14.53 -22.72 -2.47
C ASN A 182 -14.28 -23.95 -1.59
N LYS A 183 -13.47 -24.89 -2.11
CA LYS A 183 -13.10 -26.18 -1.47
C LYS A 183 -14.30 -27.07 -1.17
N ILE A 184 -15.29 -27.06 -2.04
CA ILE A 184 -16.49 -27.91 -1.91
C ILE A 184 -16.18 -29.43 -2.07
N ASP A 185 -15.01 -29.76 -2.63
CA ASP A 185 -14.49 -31.11 -2.75
C ASP A 185 -14.30 -31.81 -1.40
N SER A 186 -14.12 -31.04 -0.34
CA SER A 186 -13.99 -31.56 1.04
C SER A 186 -15.32 -31.75 1.76
N LEU A 187 -16.45 -31.34 1.16
CA LEU A 187 -17.77 -31.35 1.77
C LEU A 187 -18.66 -32.49 1.26
N SER A 188 -19.54 -32.98 2.09
CA SER A 188 -20.58 -33.91 1.69
C SER A 188 -21.71 -33.23 0.90
N ALA A 189 -22.44 -33.98 0.07
CA ALA A 189 -23.58 -33.45 -0.69
C ALA A 189 -24.67 -32.79 0.18
N ASN A 190 -24.86 -33.27 1.41
CA ASN A 190 -25.80 -32.70 2.36
C ASN A 190 -25.35 -31.35 2.91
N GLU A 191 -24.05 -31.17 3.15
CA GLU A 191 -23.47 -29.91 3.60
C GLU A 191 -23.56 -28.86 2.49
N ILE A 192 -23.26 -29.23 1.24
CA ILE A 192 -23.40 -28.34 0.07
C ILE A 192 -24.83 -27.85 -0.06
N ARG A 193 -25.82 -28.75 0.07
CA ARG A 193 -27.25 -28.36 0.01
C ARG A 193 -27.63 -27.39 1.14
N LYS A 194 -27.16 -27.63 2.38
CA LYS A 194 -27.39 -26.72 3.52
C LYS A 194 -26.77 -25.35 3.28
N ILE A 195 -25.56 -25.29 2.77
CA ILE A 195 -24.87 -24.04 2.44
C ILE A 195 -25.67 -23.28 1.38
N SER A 196 -26.00 -23.93 0.27
CA SER A 196 -26.77 -23.31 -0.83
C SER A 196 -28.13 -22.80 -0.33
N SER A 197 -28.87 -23.57 0.46
CA SER A 197 -30.17 -23.13 1.03
C SER A 197 -30.00 -21.94 1.97
N THR A 198 -28.92 -21.89 2.74
CA THR A 198 -28.63 -20.77 3.65
C THR A 198 -28.31 -19.50 2.87
N LEU A 199 -27.48 -19.58 1.83
CA LEU A 199 -27.13 -18.43 0.98
C LEU A 199 -28.37 -17.92 0.22
N GLN A 200 -29.18 -18.84 -0.31
CA GLN A 200 -30.44 -18.49 -0.98
C GLN A 200 -31.44 -17.81 -0.03
N SER A 201 -31.59 -18.31 1.19
CA SER A 201 -32.50 -17.70 2.20
C SER A 201 -32.09 -16.29 2.57
N LYS A 202 -30.79 -16.01 2.56
CA LYS A 202 -30.23 -14.67 2.82
C LYS A 202 -30.17 -13.78 1.57
N LYS A 203 -30.65 -14.25 0.43
CA LYS A 203 -30.69 -13.53 -0.86
C LYS A 203 -29.30 -13.06 -1.35
N TYR A 204 -28.27 -13.83 -1.09
CA TYR A 204 -26.96 -13.56 -1.67
C TYR A 204 -26.89 -14.05 -3.13
N ASP A 205 -26.20 -13.30 -3.99
CA ASP A 205 -25.74 -13.83 -5.27
C ASP A 205 -24.55 -14.75 -4.99
N PHE A 206 -24.62 -16.04 -5.35
CA PHE A 206 -23.59 -17.02 -5.05
C PHE A 206 -23.38 -18.04 -6.18
N VAL A 207 -22.16 -18.61 -6.21
CA VAL A 207 -21.72 -19.69 -7.10
C VAL A 207 -20.95 -20.73 -6.29
#